data_95b429c60f488d5b5ab56bb4f650e62b
#
_entry.id   95b429c60f488d5b5ab56bb4f650e62b
#
_cell.length_a   1.000
_cell.length_b   1.000
_cell.length_c   1.000
_cell.angle_alpha   90.00
_cell.angle_beta   90.00
_cell.angle_gamma   90.00
#
_symmetry.space_group_name_H-M   'P 1'
#
loop_
_entity.id
_entity.type
_entity.pdbx_description
1 polymer ?
#
loop_
_entity_poly.entity_id
_entity_poly.type
_entity_poly.pdbx_seq_one_letter_code
_entity_poly.pdbx_strand_id
1 'polypeptide(L)'
;MNINKYCAIFEALGFEIRLKIFKFIIQSGDEGVAPKNIIKEFDVDSGTLSFHLKKLEKVKLIAKKATGKKASYCVSPAMPKAVMQIFLAELVNEGIGLMPLV
;
A
#
# COMPACT_ATOMS: atom_id res chain seq x y z
N MET A 1 -10.73 -18.16 8.63
CA MET A 1 -9.73 -17.07 8.69
C MET A 1 -8.35 -17.64 9.02
N ASN A 2 -7.36 -17.26 8.25
CA ASN A 2 -5.97 -17.65 8.53
C ASN A 2 -5.36 -16.62 9.49
N ILE A 3 -5.31 -16.95 10.76
CA ILE A 3 -4.84 -16.02 11.80
C ILE A 3 -3.40 -15.59 11.58
N ASN A 4 -2.54 -16.51 11.18
CA ASN A 4 -1.12 -16.20 10.94
C ASN A 4 -0.95 -15.17 9.82
N LYS A 5 -1.74 -15.29 8.77
CA LYS A 5 -1.73 -14.35 7.65
C LYS A 5 -2.14 -12.95 8.10
N TYR A 6 -3.22 -12.86 8.88
CA TYR A 6 -3.69 -11.57 9.36
C TYR A 6 -2.77 -10.94 10.39
N CYS A 7 -2.16 -11.75 11.25
CA CYS A 7 -1.15 -11.24 12.18
C CYS A 7 0.03 -10.63 11.44
N ALA A 8 0.49 -11.28 10.38
CA ALA A 8 1.58 -10.75 9.56
C ALA A 8 1.21 -9.43 8.90
N ILE A 9 -0.03 -9.32 8.42
CA ILE A 9 -0.53 -8.09 7.81
C ILE A 9 -0.57 -6.96 8.84
N PHE A 10 -1.13 -7.21 10.01
CA PHE A 10 -1.22 -6.19 11.07
C PHE A 10 0.16 -5.80 11.58
N GLU A 11 1.08 -6.75 11.67
CA GLU A 11 2.46 -6.43 12.03
C GLU A 11 3.11 -5.51 11.00
N ALA A 12 2.92 -5.80 9.71
CA ALA A 12 3.46 -4.96 8.64
C ALA A 12 2.89 -3.55 8.69
N LEU A 13 1.61 -3.41 9.01
CA LEU A 13 0.92 -2.11 9.09
C LEU A 13 1.06 -1.42 10.44
N GLY A 14 1.70 -2.07 11.40
CA GLY A 14 1.86 -1.53 12.75
C GLY A 14 2.86 -0.38 12.88
N PHE A 15 3.56 -0.03 11.81
CA PHE A 15 4.46 1.12 11.78
C PHE A 15 3.78 2.29 11.06
N GLU A 16 3.76 3.43 11.71
CA GLU A 16 3.08 4.61 11.18
C GLU A 16 3.50 4.95 9.75
N ILE A 17 4.81 4.99 9.48
CA ILE A 17 5.31 5.33 8.14
C ILE A 17 4.86 4.30 7.10
N ARG A 18 4.84 3.02 7.46
CA ARG A 18 4.42 1.97 6.54
C ARG A 18 2.93 2.06 6.23
N LEU A 19 2.14 2.38 7.24
CA LEU A 19 0.70 2.57 7.06
C LEU A 19 0.43 3.76 6.14
N LYS A 20 1.17 4.86 6.32
CA LYS A 20 1.06 6.04 5.48
C LYS A 20 1.45 5.75 4.03
N ILE A 21 2.53 5.00 3.83
CA ILE A 21 2.97 4.59 2.49
C ILE A 21 1.91 3.72 1.83
N PHE A 22 1.36 2.76 2.56
CA PHE A 22 0.32 1.88 2.05
C PHE A 22 -0.92 2.68 1.63
N LYS A 23 -1.36 3.61 2.46
CA LYS A 23 -2.48 4.50 2.15
C LYS A 23 -2.22 5.29 0.86
N PHE A 24 -1.01 5.82 0.72
CA PHE A 24 -0.62 6.58 -0.47
C PHE A 24 -0.69 5.70 -1.73
N ILE A 25 -0.24 4.46 -1.63
CA ILE A 25 -0.29 3.50 -2.74
C ILE A 25 -1.75 3.18 -3.11
N ILE A 26 -2.61 2.97 -2.12
CA ILE A 26 -4.04 2.73 -2.37
C ILE A 26 -4.64 3.90 -3.15
N GLN A 27 -4.32 5.12 -2.76
CA GLN A 27 -4.84 6.32 -3.40
C GLN A 27 -4.39 6.49 -4.84
N SER A 28 -3.29 5.85 -5.23
CA SER A 28 -2.79 5.94 -6.61
C SER A 28 -3.58 5.09 -7.61
N GLY A 29 -4.46 4.21 -7.12
CA GLY A 29 -5.28 3.37 -7.98
C GLY A 29 -4.46 2.37 -8.80
N ASP A 30 -4.99 2.02 -9.96
CA ASP A 30 -4.37 1.01 -10.83
C ASP A 30 -3.06 1.47 -11.46
N GLU A 31 -2.87 2.77 -11.57
CA GLU A 31 -1.62 3.30 -12.14
C GLU A 31 -0.42 3.02 -11.23
N GLY A 32 -0.68 2.94 -9.94
CA GLY A 32 0.38 2.77 -8.98
C GLY A 32 1.20 4.03 -8.77
N VAL A 33 2.24 3.93 -7.98
CA VAL A 33 3.11 5.04 -7.67
C VAL A 33 4.57 4.61 -7.75
N ALA A 34 5.40 5.44 -8.36
CA ALA A 34 6.83 5.18 -8.48
C ALA A 34 7.54 5.46 -7.15
N PRO A 35 8.59 4.71 -6.82
CA PRO A 35 9.34 4.93 -5.58
C PRO A 35 9.80 6.36 -5.39
N LYS A 36 10.22 7.04 -6.44
CA LYS A 36 10.68 8.43 -6.34
C LYS A 36 9.59 9.37 -5.83
N ASN A 37 8.33 9.09 -6.17
CA ASN A 37 7.21 9.91 -5.72
C ASN A 37 6.88 9.64 -4.24
N ILE A 38 7.10 8.42 -3.79
CA ILE A 38 6.94 8.08 -2.38
C ILE A 38 8.03 8.75 -1.56
N ILE A 39 9.27 8.73 -2.05
CA ILE A 39 10.40 9.40 -1.42
C ILE A 39 10.11 10.89 -1.27
N LYS A 40 9.61 11.50 -2.34
CA LYS A 40 9.27 12.92 -2.33
C LYS A 40 8.15 13.25 -1.35
N GLU A 41 7.12 12.40 -1.29
CA GLU A 41 5.96 12.64 -0.43
C GLU A 41 6.30 12.52 1.05
N PHE A 42 7.12 11.54 1.43
CA PHE A 42 7.36 11.22 2.83
C PHE A 42 8.76 11.58 3.32
N ASP A 43 9.60 12.14 2.47
CA ASP A 43 10.95 12.57 2.82
C ASP A 43 11.76 11.44 3.48
N VAL A 44 11.74 10.27 2.85
CA VAL A 44 12.51 9.10 3.29
C VAL A 44 13.60 8.79 2.27
N ASP A 45 14.70 8.19 2.72
CA ASP A 45 15.74 7.80 1.77
C ASP A 45 15.35 6.50 1.04
N SER A 46 16.05 6.22 -0.06
CA SER A 46 15.72 5.07 -0.90
C SER A 46 15.90 3.73 -0.20
N GLY A 47 16.89 3.61 0.67
CA GLY A 47 17.12 2.37 1.43
C GLY A 47 16.01 2.12 2.44
N THR A 48 15.61 3.14 3.16
CA THR A 48 14.50 3.06 4.12
C THR A 48 13.20 2.71 3.40
N LEU A 49 12.92 3.37 2.29
CA LEU A 49 11.73 3.07 1.50
C LEU A 49 11.73 1.63 1.01
N SER A 50 12.86 1.16 0.48
CA SER A 50 12.99 -0.21 -0.02
C SER A 50 12.67 -1.22 1.08
N PHE A 51 13.13 -0.98 2.30
CA PHE A 51 12.83 -1.83 3.44
C PHE A 51 11.32 -1.91 3.70
N HIS A 52 10.65 -0.77 3.72
CA HIS A 52 9.21 -0.72 3.97
C HIS A 52 8.40 -1.36 2.84
N LEU A 53 8.79 -1.11 1.59
CA LEU A 53 8.10 -1.71 0.45
C LEU A 53 8.23 -3.23 0.45
N LYS A 54 9.40 -3.76 0.78
CA LYS A 54 9.60 -5.22 0.88
C LYS A 54 8.73 -5.84 1.96
N LYS A 55 8.56 -5.17 3.08
CA LYS A 55 7.69 -5.65 4.15
C LYS A 55 6.24 -5.74 3.70
N LEU A 56 5.77 -4.72 2.97
CA LEU A 56 4.41 -4.71 2.45
C LEU A 56 4.20 -5.73 1.34
N GLU A 57 5.19 -5.93 0.47
CA GLU A 57 5.12 -6.94 -0.58
C GLU A 57 5.07 -8.35 0.00
N LYS A 58 5.86 -8.61 1.03
CA LYS A 58 5.97 -9.93 1.65
C LYS A 58 4.63 -10.43 2.16
N VAL A 59 3.79 -9.54 2.68
CA VAL A 59 2.47 -9.89 3.19
C VAL A 59 1.37 -9.71 2.15
N LYS A 60 1.74 -9.50 0.89
CA LYS A 60 0.79 -9.42 -0.24
C LYS A 60 -0.17 -8.24 -0.16
N LEU A 61 0.26 -7.13 0.42
CA LEU A 61 -0.55 -5.91 0.43
C LEU A 61 -0.30 -5.05 -0.81
N ILE A 62 0.92 -5.05 -1.30
CA ILE A 62 1.28 -4.33 -2.52
C ILE A 62 2.00 -5.26 -3.48
N ALA A 63 2.01 -4.86 -4.74
CA ALA A 63 2.71 -5.58 -5.79
C ALA A 63 3.46 -4.59 -6.67
N LYS A 64 4.60 -5.02 -7.14
CA LYS A 64 5.38 -4.24 -8.08
C LYS A 64 4.81 -4.45 -9.48
N LYS A 65 4.43 -3.37 -10.11
CA LYS A 65 3.97 -3.41 -11.49
C LYS A 65 5.18 -3.14 -12.36
N ALA A 66 5.73 -4.21 -12.93
CA ALA A 66 6.93 -4.10 -13.75
C ALA A 66 6.56 -3.60 -15.14
N THR A 67 7.00 -2.39 -15.45
CA THR A 67 6.91 -1.86 -16.80
C THR A 67 8.26 -1.27 -17.18
N GLY A 68 9.20 -2.13 -17.57
CA GLY A 68 10.52 -1.71 -18.02
C GLY A 68 11.26 -0.87 -16.99
N LYS A 69 11.67 0.35 -17.39
CA LYS A 69 12.44 1.24 -16.53
C LYS A 69 11.61 1.95 -15.45
N LYS A 70 10.29 1.84 -15.51
CA LYS A 70 9.41 2.55 -14.60
C LYS A 70 8.65 1.55 -13.73
N ALA A 71 9.33 1.05 -12.71
CA ALA A 71 8.65 0.26 -11.69
C ALA A 71 7.69 1.15 -10.91
N SER A 72 6.48 0.67 -10.70
CA SER A 72 5.52 1.32 -9.82
C SER A 72 4.94 0.29 -8.87
N TYR A 73 4.42 0.76 -7.75
CA TYR A 73 3.78 -0.10 -6.77
C TYR A 73 2.30 0.17 -6.72
N CYS A 74 1.51 -0.87 -6.71
CA CYS A 74 0.05 -0.78 -6.61
C CYS A 74 -0.44 -1.79 -5.59
N VAL A 75 -1.73 -1.73 -5.28
CA VAL A 75 -2.35 -2.70 -4.38
C VAL A 75 -2.26 -4.08 -5.01
N SER A 76 -1.88 -5.07 -4.19
CA SER A 76 -1.79 -6.45 -4.67
C SER A 76 -3.18 -7.03 -4.96
N PRO A 77 -3.35 -7.72 -6.09
CA PRO A 77 -4.60 -8.44 -6.35
C PRO A 77 -4.89 -9.53 -5.32
N ALA A 78 -3.84 -9.98 -4.61
CA ALA A 78 -3.96 -11.00 -3.57
C ALA A 78 -4.34 -10.43 -2.20
N MET A 79 -4.51 -9.10 -2.08
CA MET A 79 -4.85 -8.50 -0.80
C MET A 79 -6.25 -8.95 -0.36
N PRO A 80 -6.43 -9.33 0.92
CA PRO A 80 -7.75 -9.70 1.42
C PRO A 80 -8.75 -8.56 1.29
N LYS A 81 -9.95 -8.87 0.82
CA LYS A 81 -11.02 -7.87 0.64
C LYS A 81 -11.36 -7.14 1.94
N ALA A 82 -11.32 -7.86 3.07
CA ALA A 82 -11.63 -7.26 4.37
C ALA A 82 -10.66 -6.12 4.71
N VAL A 83 -9.38 -6.30 4.41
CA VAL A 83 -8.36 -5.26 4.64
C VAL A 83 -8.63 -4.07 3.74
N MET A 84 -8.92 -4.31 2.47
CA MET A 84 -9.23 -3.23 1.52
C MET A 84 -10.46 -2.45 1.97
N GLN A 85 -11.50 -3.13 2.45
CA GLN A 85 -12.73 -2.46 2.89
C GLN A 85 -12.47 -1.50 4.06
N ILE A 86 -11.61 -1.88 5.01
CA ILE A 86 -11.25 -1.00 6.11
C ILE A 86 -10.64 0.30 5.59
N PHE A 87 -9.67 0.18 4.69
CA PHE A 87 -8.98 1.35 4.16
C PHE A 87 -9.88 2.20 3.28
N LEU A 88 -10.71 1.60 2.46
CA LEU A 88 -11.65 2.35 1.61
C LEU A 88 -12.64 3.14 2.46
N ALA A 89 -13.17 2.55 3.53
CA ALA A 89 -14.08 3.24 4.42
C ALA A 89 -13.42 4.47 5.05
N GLU A 90 -12.18 4.34 5.52
CA GLU A 90 -11.44 5.45 6.11
C GLU A 90 -11.18 6.56 5.09
N LEU A 91 -10.79 6.20 3.86
CA LEU A 91 -10.53 7.18 2.81
C LEU A 91 -11.79 7.96 2.42
N VAL A 92 -12.93 7.28 2.36
CA VAL A 92 -14.21 7.93 2.09
C VAL A 92 -14.55 8.92 3.22
N ASN A 93 -14.33 8.51 4.47
CA ASN A 93 -14.58 9.37 5.63
C ASN A 93 -13.68 10.60 5.65
N GLU A 94 -12.49 10.50 5.07
CA GLU A 94 -11.56 11.63 4.95
C GLU A 94 -11.90 12.55 3.77
N GLY A 95 -12.96 12.25 3.03
CA GLY A 95 -13.37 13.05 1.88
C GLY A 95 -12.51 12.87 0.64
N ILE A 96 -11.67 11.83 0.63
CA ILE A 96 -10.88 11.50 -0.55
C ILE A 96 -11.81 10.84 -1.56
N GLY A 97 -11.89 11.44 -2.75
CA GLY A 97 -12.85 11.03 -3.76
C GLY A 97 -12.50 9.72 -4.42
N LEU A 98 -12.69 8.63 -3.70
CA LEU A 98 -12.65 7.32 -4.30
C LEU A 98 -14.02 7.03 -4.87
N MET A 99 -14.06 6.46 -6.06
CA MET A 99 -15.30 6.02 -6.66
C MET A 99 -15.98 5.05 -5.71
N PRO A 100 -17.27 5.25 -5.42
CA PRO A 100 -17.97 4.29 -4.58
C PRO A 100 -17.90 2.93 -5.22
N LEU A 101 -17.51 1.93 -4.42
CA LEU A 101 -17.61 0.56 -4.85
C LEU A 101 -19.09 0.19 -4.79
N VAL A 102 -19.68 0.15 -5.92
CA VAL A 102 -21.06 -0.27 -6.04
C VAL A 102 -21.11 -1.79 -6.06
#